data_8bd9318aacd1c1b3f1131e936b9af34b
#
_entry.id   8bd9318aacd1c1b3f1131e936b9af34b
#
_cell.length_a   1.000
_cell.length_b   1.000
_cell.length_c   1.000
_cell.angle_alpha   90.00
_cell.angle_beta   90.00
_cell.angle_gamma   90.00
#
_symmetry.space_group_name_H-M   'P 1'
#
loop_
_entity.id
_entity.type
_entity.pdbx_description
1 polymer ?
#
loop_
_entity_poly.entity_id
_entity_poly.type
_entity_poly.pdbx_seq_one_letter_code
_entity_poly.pdbx_strand_id
1 'polypeptide(L)'
;MTSRPVLAVLIVATTQAAAQTSRPMRPEDTEVWQPVPRVIAPGKTDRDAPSDAIVLFGGASLDEWVSTNDGSPARWSVANGVVTVNKSAGDIRTKRSFRNFQLHLEWRVPEGITGSGQLRGNSGVFLAWGEGSSYELQIMDSYENSTFVNGQGSSVYKQNPPLVNAMRKPGEWQTYDVIWTAPIFNDEGSVKSAAFVTALHNGVLVQNHFALKGVTKNTGLPEYTKHGPAPIMLQAHQDPSAPISFRNIWLRELP
;
A
#
# COMPACT_ATOMS: atom_id res chain seq x y z
N MET A 1 25.08 -80.79 42.85
CA MET A 1 24.76 -79.39 42.57
C MET A 1 23.97 -79.35 41.27
N THR A 2 22.68 -79.28 41.38
CA THR A 2 21.73 -79.31 40.27
C THR A 2 21.22 -77.91 39.98
N SER A 3 21.64 -77.34 38.84
CA SER A 3 21.18 -76.08 38.36
C SER A 3 19.81 -76.20 37.65
N ARG A 4 18.81 -75.48 38.11
CA ARG A 4 17.50 -75.38 37.45
C ARG A 4 17.52 -74.22 36.43
N PRO A 5 16.97 -74.43 35.22
CA PRO A 5 16.81 -73.27 34.27
C PRO A 5 15.61 -72.42 34.65
N VAL A 6 15.82 -71.14 34.63
CA VAL A 6 14.75 -70.13 34.72
C VAL A 6 14.16 -69.87 33.36
N LEU A 7 12.88 -70.15 33.20
CA LEU A 7 12.13 -69.91 31.97
C LEU A 7 11.63 -68.45 31.98
N ALA A 8 12.17 -67.60 31.12
CA ALA A 8 11.67 -66.24 30.97
C ALA A 8 10.49 -66.24 29.98
N VAL A 9 9.32 -65.86 30.47
CA VAL A 9 8.12 -65.69 29.64
C VAL A 9 8.10 -64.25 29.10
N LEU A 10 8.27 -64.14 27.80
CA LEU A 10 8.17 -62.86 27.08
C LEU A 10 6.67 -62.55 26.83
N ILE A 11 6.10 -61.58 27.55
CA ILE A 11 4.76 -61.08 27.27
C ILE A 11 4.86 -60.01 26.15
N VAL A 12 4.44 -60.38 24.96
CA VAL A 12 4.29 -59.44 23.84
C VAL A 12 2.94 -58.73 23.97
N ALA A 13 2.95 -57.49 24.45
CA ALA A 13 1.78 -56.63 24.46
C ALA A 13 1.51 -56.11 23.03
N THR A 14 0.53 -56.67 22.34
CA THR A 14 0.01 -56.16 21.08
C THR A 14 -0.89 -54.95 21.38
N THR A 15 -0.38 -53.73 21.18
CA THR A 15 -1.21 -52.51 21.15
C THR A 15 -1.99 -52.49 19.82
N GLN A 16 -3.26 -52.85 19.88
CA GLN A 16 -4.20 -52.59 18.80
C GLN A 16 -4.43 -51.05 18.73
N ALA A 17 -3.83 -50.40 17.74
CA ALA A 17 -4.22 -49.05 17.37
C ALA A 17 -5.65 -49.13 16.82
N ALA A 18 -6.62 -48.65 17.59
CA ALA A 18 -7.99 -48.45 17.11
C ALA A 18 -7.94 -47.44 15.98
N ALA A 19 -8.19 -47.88 14.74
CA ALA A 19 -8.41 -46.98 13.61
C ALA A 19 -9.65 -46.13 13.94
N GLN A 20 -9.45 -44.88 14.26
CA GLN A 20 -10.52 -43.90 14.38
C GLN A 20 -11.15 -43.75 12.99
N THR A 21 -12.27 -44.41 12.75
CA THR A 21 -13.08 -44.19 11.55
C THR A 21 -13.65 -42.76 11.64
N SER A 22 -13.00 -41.82 10.93
CA SER A 22 -13.52 -40.46 10.81
C SER A 22 -14.88 -40.54 10.13
N ARG A 23 -15.93 -40.08 10.81
CA ARG A 23 -17.25 -39.95 10.17
C ARG A 23 -17.15 -39.03 8.96
N PRO A 24 -17.97 -39.22 7.93
CA PRO A 24 -18.04 -38.26 6.83
C PRO A 24 -18.29 -36.84 7.35
N MET A 25 -17.55 -35.86 6.83
CA MET A 25 -17.76 -34.46 7.17
C MET A 25 -19.17 -34.02 6.75
N ARG A 26 -19.81 -33.25 7.59
CA ARG A 26 -21.08 -32.56 7.31
C ARG A 26 -20.82 -31.08 7.05
N PRO A 27 -21.73 -30.36 6.37
CA PRO A 27 -21.58 -28.92 6.09
C PRO A 27 -21.26 -28.12 7.37
N GLU A 28 -21.90 -28.41 8.48
CA GLU A 28 -21.77 -27.69 9.75
C GLU A 28 -20.38 -27.82 10.38
N ASP A 29 -19.62 -28.85 10.02
CA ASP A 29 -18.28 -29.10 10.59
C ASP A 29 -17.24 -28.08 10.12
N THR A 30 -17.56 -27.29 9.06
CA THR A 30 -16.70 -26.22 8.52
C THR A 30 -17.29 -24.81 8.68
N GLU A 31 -18.46 -24.68 9.30
CA GLU A 31 -19.08 -23.39 9.57
C GLU A 31 -18.34 -22.64 10.69
N VAL A 32 -18.02 -21.38 10.43
CA VAL A 32 -17.38 -20.48 11.38
C VAL A 32 -18.32 -19.31 11.68
N TRP A 33 -18.81 -19.24 12.90
CA TRP A 33 -19.80 -18.25 13.34
C TRP A 33 -19.18 -17.01 14.02
N GLN A 34 -17.90 -17.06 14.37
CA GLN A 34 -17.21 -15.98 15.06
C GLN A 34 -15.78 -15.80 14.51
N PRO A 35 -15.25 -14.57 14.46
CA PRO A 35 -15.92 -13.32 14.83
C PRO A 35 -16.92 -12.86 13.76
N VAL A 36 -18.04 -12.28 14.16
CA VAL A 36 -18.99 -11.65 13.23
C VAL A 36 -18.35 -10.40 12.64
N PRO A 37 -18.32 -10.24 11.30
CA PRO A 37 -17.78 -9.05 10.66
C PRO A 37 -18.52 -7.78 11.11
N ARG A 38 -17.74 -6.72 11.38
CA ARG A 38 -18.31 -5.41 11.74
C ARG A 38 -19.07 -4.83 10.54
N VAL A 39 -20.28 -4.35 10.78
CA VAL A 39 -21.07 -3.65 9.77
C VAL A 39 -20.57 -2.22 9.63
N ILE A 40 -20.26 -1.80 8.41
CA ILE A 40 -19.92 -0.43 8.03
C ILE A 40 -20.87 0.05 6.94
N ALA A 41 -21.13 1.34 6.87
CA ALA A 41 -21.84 1.93 5.74
C ALA A 41 -20.82 2.20 4.61
N PRO A 42 -21.02 1.65 3.40
CA PRO A 42 -20.20 2.04 2.25
C PRO A 42 -20.50 3.49 1.86
N GLY A 43 -19.61 4.11 1.09
CA GLY A 43 -19.88 5.40 0.47
C GLY A 43 -21.07 5.35 -0.49
N LYS A 44 -21.62 6.50 -0.86
CA LYS A 44 -22.73 6.58 -1.82
C LYS A 44 -22.32 6.18 -3.23
N THR A 45 -21.06 6.40 -3.55
CA THR A 45 -20.40 5.97 -4.78
C THR A 45 -19.10 5.25 -4.42
N ASP A 46 -18.49 4.55 -5.36
CA ASP A 46 -17.22 3.82 -5.15
C ASP A 46 -16.02 4.74 -4.81
N ARG A 47 -16.22 6.07 -4.92
CA ARG A 47 -15.19 7.08 -4.58
C ARG A 47 -15.37 7.70 -3.21
N ASP A 48 -16.56 7.61 -2.64
CA ASP A 48 -16.84 8.23 -1.35
C ASP A 48 -16.25 7.40 -0.21
N ALA A 49 -15.79 8.08 0.82
CA ALA A 49 -15.25 7.46 2.01
C ALA A 49 -16.31 6.60 2.73
N PRO A 50 -16.04 5.33 3.04
CA PRO A 50 -16.91 4.53 3.90
C PRO A 50 -16.87 5.04 5.35
N SER A 51 -17.85 4.61 6.15
CA SER A 51 -18.06 5.15 7.50
C SER A 51 -16.92 4.90 8.50
N ASP A 52 -15.99 3.99 8.20
CA ASP A 52 -14.80 3.70 9.00
C ASP A 52 -13.51 4.29 8.41
N ALA A 53 -13.63 5.12 7.37
CA ALA A 53 -12.49 5.79 6.77
C ALA A 53 -12.05 7.02 7.58
N ILE A 54 -10.76 7.28 7.49
CA ILE A 54 -10.11 8.51 7.93
C ILE A 54 -10.00 9.39 6.70
N VAL A 55 -10.68 10.54 6.71
CA VAL A 55 -10.58 11.51 5.62
C VAL A 55 -9.30 12.32 5.81
N LEU A 56 -8.34 12.12 4.91
CA LEU A 56 -7.06 12.84 4.91
C LEU A 56 -7.15 14.18 4.20
N PHE A 57 -8.02 14.29 3.16
CA PHE A 57 -8.37 15.56 2.51
C PHE A 57 -9.78 15.48 1.92
N GLY A 58 -10.70 16.17 2.56
CA GLY A 58 -12.10 16.27 2.15
C GLY A 58 -12.43 17.55 1.38
N GLY A 59 -11.42 18.32 0.95
CA GLY A 59 -11.60 19.53 0.14
C GLY A 59 -11.56 20.86 0.91
N ALA A 60 -11.52 20.86 2.24
CA ALA A 60 -11.58 22.09 3.05
C ALA A 60 -10.20 22.55 3.56
N SER A 61 -9.42 21.65 4.15
CA SER A 61 -8.15 22.00 4.78
C SER A 61 -7.12 20.89 4.66
N LEU A 62 -5.86 21.20 4.96
CA LEU A 62 -4.74 20.27 5.08
C LEU A 62 -4.41 19.94 6.54
N ASP A 63 -5.39 19.97 7.44
CA ASP A 63 -5.16 19.78 8.87
C ASP A 63 -4.57 18.42 9.22
N GLU A 64 -4.74 17.39 8.38
CA GLU A 64 -4.13 16.09 8.53
C GLU A 64 -2.67 16.02 8.01
N TRP A 65 -2.16 17.12 7.41
CA TRP A 65 -0.88 17.14 6.72
C TRP A 65 0.10 18.15 7.31
N VAL A 66 1.38 17.81 7.25
CA VAL A 66 2.50 18.67 7.65
C VAL A 66 3.59 18.64 6.58
N SER A 67 4.43 19.67 6.56
CA SER A 67 5.65 19.72 5.78
C SER A 67 6.61 18.58 6.22
N THR A 68 7.23 17.93 5.26
CA THR A 68 8.28 16.94 5.56
C THR A 68 9.56 17.58 6.09
N ASN A 69 9.79 18.87 5.79
CA ASN A 69 11.04 19.56 6.13
C ASN A 69 11.17 19.87 7.62
N ASP A 70 10.07 20.31 8.24
CA ASP A 70 10.09 20.88 9.60
C ASP A 70 8.89 20.49 10.47
N GLY A 71 7.94 19.72 9.91
CA GLY A 71 6.71 19.36 10.60
C GLY A 71 5.70 20.51 10.78
N SER A 72 5.95 21.68 10.19
CA SER A 72 5.01 22.79 10.18
C SER A 72 3.75 22.46 9.37
N PRO A 73 2.63 23.20 9.51
CA PRO A 73 1.44 22.99 8.68
C PRO A 73 1.77 23.00 7.19
N ALA A 74 1.18 22.04 6.45
CA ALA A 74 1.37 21.93 5.00
C ALA A 74 0.93 23.25 4.29
N ARG A 75 1.73 23.70 3.32
CA ARG A 75 1.54 24.97 2.61
C ARG A 75 1.25 24.79 1.11
N TRP A 76 0.54 23.74 0.75
CA TRP A 76 -0.01 23.59 -0.59
C TRP A 76 -1.30 24.39 -0.73
N SER A 77 -1.63 24.86 -1.93
CA SER A 77 -2.82 25.68 -2.18
C SER A 77 -4.10 24.86 -2.15
N VAL A 78 -5.10 25.28 -1.37
CA VAL A 78 -6.43 24.67 -1.35
C VAL A 78 -7.44 25.65 -1.94
N ALA A 79 -8.15 25.24 -2.98
CA ALA A 79 -9.22 26.03 -3.60
C ALA A 79 -10.26 25.10 -4.25
N ASN A 80 -11.54 25.41 -4.09
CA ASN A 80 -12.66 24.71 -4.74
C ASN A 80 -12.63 23.16 -4.53
N GLY A 81 -12.30 22.72 -3.33
CA GLY A 81 -12.24 21.29 -3.00
C GLY A 81 -11.00 20.55 -3.53
N VAL A 82 -10.03 21.29 -4.04
CA VAL A 82 -8.80 20.75 -4.67
C VAL A 82 -7.59 21.30 -3.95
N VAL A 83 -6.60 20.44 -3.69
CA VAL A 83 -5.27 20.84 -3.26
C VAL A 83 -4.30 20.76 -4.43
N THR A 84 -3.53 21.83 -4.67
CA THR A 84 -2.53 21.90 -5.71
C THR A 84 -1.13 21.95 -5.09
N VAL A 85 -0.23 21.15 -5.62
CA VAL A 85 1.16 21.07 -5.18
C VAL A 85 1.81 22.44 -5.22
N ASN A 86 2.45 22.82 -4.12
CA ASN A 86 3.34 23.98 -4.06
C ASN A 86 4.79 23.48 -4.01
N LYS A 87 5.45 23.44 -5.17
CA LYS A 87 6.81 22.91 -5.31
C LYS A 87 7.81 23.61 -4.38
N SER A 88 7.66 24.91 -4.17
CA SER A 88 8.55 25.69 -3.29
C SER A 88 8.35 25.36 -1.79
N ALA A 89 7.19 24.85 -1.42
CA ALA A 89 6.91 24.42 -0.04
C ALA A 89 7.44 23.01 0.28
N GLY A 90 7.82 22.25 -0.75
CA GLY A 90 8.30 20.87 -0.60
C GLY A 90 7.17 19.85 -0.35
N ASP A 91 7.57 18.64 -0.03
CA ASP A 91 6.69 17.49 0.19
C ASP A 91 5.84 17.67 1.46
N ILE A 92 4.69 16.99 1.47
CA ILE A 92 3.82 16.93 2.64
C ILE A 92 3.59 15.49 3.06
N ARG A 93 3.46 15.25 4.36
CA ARG A 93 3.16 13.94 4.92
C ARG A 93 1.98 14.01 5.89
N THR A 94 1.32 12.88 6.10
CA THR A 94 0.29 12.80 7.14
C THR A 94 0.91 13.01 8.53
N LYS A 95 0.15 13.62 9.45
CA LYS A 95 0.51 13.71 10.87
C LYS A 95 0.54 12.33 11.52
N ARG A 96 -0.40 11.48 11.12
CA ARG A 96 -0.57 10.11 11.62
C ARG A 96 0.30 9.15 10.81
N SER A 97 0.71 8.07 11.46
CA SER A 97 1.39 6.92 10.86
C SER A 97 0.43 5.75 10.76
N PHE A 98 0.58 4.95 9.69
CA PHE A 98 -0.28 3.82 9.38
C PHE A 98 0.56 2.58 9.11
N ARG A 99 -0.04 1.39 9.27
CA ARG A 99 0.61 0.12 8.97
C ARG A 99 0.02 -0.49 7.70
N ASN A 100 -1.10 -1.18 7.83
CA ASN A 100 -1.82 -1.76 6.69
C ASN A 100 -3.05 -0.92 6.41
N PHE A 101 -3.36 -0.67 5.14
CA PHE A 101 -4.50 0.17 4.82
C PHE A 101 -5.03 -0.05 3.40
N GLN A 102 -6.26 0.36 3.21
CA GLN A 102 -6.83 0.72 1.92
C GLN A 102 -6.77 2.24 1.80
N LEU A 103 -6.24 2.75 0.70
CA LEU A 103 -6.14 4.18 0.38
C LEU A 103 -6.87 4.47 -0.91
N HIS A 104 -7.65 5.54 -0.91
CA HIS A 104 -8.19 6.17 -2.12
C HIS A 104 -7.63 7.57 -2.25
N LEU A 105 -7.20 7.94 -3.45
CA LEU A 105 -6.86 9.33 -3.78
C LEU A 105 -7.18 9.63 -5.24
N GLU A 106 -7.61 10.87 -5.48
CA GLU A 106 -7.78 11.38 -6.84
C GLU A 106 -6.72 12.44 -7.13
N TRP A 107 -6.12 12.37 -8.32
CA TRP A 107 -5.09 13.31 -8.75
C TRP A 107 -5.29 13.72 -10.21
N ARG A 108 -4.73 14.85 -10.60
CA ARG A 108 -4.90 15.39 -11.94
C ARG A 108 -3.67 16.14 -12.40
N VAL A 109 -3.21 15.78 -13.58
CA VAL A 109 -2.26 16.58 -14.37
C VAL A 109 -3.04 17.75 -15.00
N PRO A 110 -2.55 18.99 -14.94
CA PRO A 110 -3.23 20.12 -15.55
C PRO A 110 -3.35 19.95 -17.08
N GLU A 111 -4.44 20.47 -17.64
CA GLU A 111 -4.62 20.57 -19.08
C GLU A 111 -3.49 21.42 -19.70
N GLY A 112 -3.04 21.06 -20.89
CA GLY A 112 -1.97 21.79 -21.60
C GLY A 112 -0.58 21.64 -20.97
N ILE A 113 -0.37 20.64 -20.09
CA ILE A 113 0.94 20.39 -19.49
C ILE A 113 2.01 20.20 -20.56
N THR A 114 3.19 20.74 -20.31
CA THR A 114 4.36 20.65 -21.19
C THR A 114 5.48 19.83 -20.56
N GLY A 115 6.45 19.41 -21.37
CA GLY A 115 7.56 18.58 -20.96
C GLY A 115 7.50 17.18 -21.56
N SER A 116 8.41 16.30 -21.16
CA SER A 116 8.47 14.92 -21.64
C SER A 116 9.11 13.99 -20.58
N GLY A 117 8.81 12.71 -20.67
CA GLY A 117 9.34 11.69 -19.78
C GLY A 117 9.09 12.05 -18.32
N GLN A 118 10.09 11.89 -17.48
CA GLN A 118 10.02 12.18 -16.04
C GLN A 118 9.91 13.67 -15.69
N LEU A 119 10.01 14.56 -16.67
CA LEU A 119 9.89 16.01 -16.50
C LEU A 119 8.49 16.55 -16.83
N ARG A 120 7.46 15.67 -16.92
CA ARG A 120 6.08 16.05 -17.23
C ARG A 120 5.10 15.46 -16.23
N GLY A 121 4.53 16.31 -15.36
CA GLY A 121 3.49 15.96 -14.41
C GLY A 121 3.92 14.90 -13.40
N ASN A 122 5.12 15.05 -12.87
CA ASN A 122 5.72 14.11 -11.93
C ASN A 122 5.36 14.45 -10.50
N SER A 123 5.12 13.43 -9.72
CA SER A 123 4.88 13.41 -8.28
C SER A 123 5.03 11.97 -7.79
N GLY A 124 4.59 11.68 -6.57
CA GLY A 124 4.56 10.32 -6.01
C GLY A 124 3.65 10.26 -4.80
N VAL A 125 3.03 9.12 -4.58
CA VAL A 125 2.46 8.77 -3.28
C VAL A 125 3.34 7.72 -2.64
N PHE A 126 3.91 8.07 -1.48
CA PHE A 126 4.71 7.15 -0.68
C PHE A 126 3.81 6.50 0.36
N LEU A 127 3.61 5.20 0.23
CA LEU A 127 2.71 4.39 1.06
C LEU A 127 3.22 4.24 2.50
N ALA A 128 4.52 4.40 2.70
CA ALA A 128 5.17 4.63 3.98
C ALA A 128 6.40 5.50 3.72
N TRP A 129 6.60 6.55 4.53
CA TRP A 129 7.69 7.50 4.35
C TRP A 129 8.33 7.89 5.70
N GLY A 130 9.66 7.94 5.73
CA GLY A 130 10.44 8.33 6.90
C GLY A 130 11.70 7.49 7.04
N GLU A 131 12.31 7.51 8.20
CA GLU A 131 13.52 6.74 8.46
C GLU A 131 13.28 5.24 8.25
N GLY A 132 14.05 4.63 7.36
CA GLY A 132 13.92 3.22 7.00
C GLY A 132 12.73 2.87 6.12
N SER A 133 11.84 3.81 5.81
CA SER A 133 10.68 3.59 4.96
C SER A 133 10.60 4.62 3.83
N SER A 134 10.41 4.14 2.60
CA SER A 134 10.21 4.98 1.42
C SER A 134 9.67 4.08 0.30
N TYR A 135 8.36 3.91 0.19
CA TYR A 135 7.76 2.98 -0.77
C TYR A 135 6.81 3.74 -1.69
N GLU A 136 7.29 4.03 -2.89
CA GLU A 136 6.65 4.92 -3.84
C GLU A 136 5.79 4.15 -4.85
N LEU A 137 4.51 4.54 -4.93
CA LEU A 137 3.66 4.32 -6.09
C LEU A 137 3.70 5.61 -6.93
N GLN A 138 4.25 5.49 -8.14
CA GLN A 138 4.53 6.62 -9.01
C GLN A 138 3.27 7.33 -9.46
N ILE A 139 3.27 8.66 -9.36
CA ILE A 139 2.31 9.56 -9.99
C ILE A 139 3.05 10.35 -11.07
N MET A 140 2.64 10.16 -12.32
CA MET A 140 3.25 10.85 -13.46
C MET A 140 2.30 10.84 -14.65
N ASP A 141 2.36 11.89 -15.47
CA ASP A 141 1.66 11.87 -16.74
C ASP A 141 2.29 10.86 -17.70
N SER A 142 1.59 9.75 -17.89
CA SER A 142 1.97 8.67 -18.80
C SER A 142 1.09 8.63 -20.06
N TYR A 143 0.20 9.62 -20.25
CA TYR A 143 -0.63 9.72 -21.45
C TYR A 143 0.21 10.22 -22.63
N GLU A 144 0.42 9.38 -23.63
CA GLU A 144 1.27 9.68 -24.78
C GLU A 144 2.62 10.31 -24.38
N ASN A 145 3.25 9.78 -23.36
CA ASN A 145 4.49 10.25 -22.77
C ASN A 145 5.44 9.08 -22.50
N SER A 146 6.42 8.90 -23.35
CA SER A 146 7.40 7.83 -23.24
C SER A 146 8.41 8.09 -22.13
N THR A 147 8.62 7.07 -21.28
CA THR A 147 9.67 7.03 -20.27
C THR A 147 10.06 5.56 -20.00
N PHE A 148 11.03 5.32 -19.11
CA PHE A 148 11.32 3.96 -18.68
C PHE A 148 10.10 3.33 -18.00
N VAL A 149 9.77 2.08 -18.35
CA VAL A 149 8.49 1.44 -18.04
C VAL A 149 8.21 1.31 -16.54
N ASN A 150 9.25 1.12 -15.72
CA ASN A 150 9.14 1.04 -14.25
C ASN A 150 9.24 2.41 -13.55
N GLY A 151 9.09 3.50 -14.29
CA GLY A 151 9.00 4.87 -13.79
C GLY A 151 7.81 5.64 -14.34
N GLN A 152 6.93 5.01 -15.12
CA GLN A 152 5.68 5.62 -15.55
C GLN A 152 4.64 5.60 -14.41
N GLY A 153 3.55 6.34 -14.57
CA GLY A 153 2.46 6.36 -13.58
C GLY A 153 2.01 4.95 -13.21
N SER A 154 1.68 4.73 -11.94
CA SER A 154 1.32 3.44 -11.35
C SER A 154 2.44 2.41 -11.19
N SER A 155 3.68 2.72 -11.52
CA SER A 155 4.82 1.85 -11.18
C SER A 155 5.04 1.81 -9.67
N VAL A 156 5.43 0.66 -9.12
CA VAL A 156 6.27 0.65 -7.93
C VAL A 156 7.65 1.15 -8.41
N TYR A 157 7.97 2.41 -8.10
CA TYR A 157 9.03 3.15 -8.77
C TYR A 157 10.36 2.40 -8.79
N LYS A 158 10.89 2.18 -10.00
CA LYS A 158 12.11 1.41 -10.32
C LYS A 158 12.14 -0.05 -9.84
N GLN A 159 11.01 -0.58 -9.35
CA GLN A 159 10.92 -1.99 -8.95
C GLN A 159 10.02 -2.81 -9.86
N ASN A 160 8.84 -2.28 -10.24
CA ASN A 160 7.88 -2.98 -11.08
C ASN A 160 7.07 -2.02 -11.95
N PRO A 161 6.98 -2.23 -13.27
CA PRO A 161 6.08 -1.47 -14.12
C PRO A 161 4.61 -1.80 -13.81
N PRO A 162 3.65 -0.94 -14.19
CA PRO A 162 2.25 -1.31 -14.13
C PRO A 162 1.94 -2.41 -15.17
N LEU A 163 0.92 -3.22 -14.90
CA LEU A 163 0.44 -4.25 -15.82
C LEU A 163 -0.06 -3.66 -17.15
N VAL A 164 -0.65 -2.48 -17.08
CA VAL A 164 -1.14 -1.69 -18.22
C VAL A 164 -1.06 -0.20 -17.90
N ASN A 165 -1.01 0.64 -18.93
CA ASN A 165 -1.16 2.09 -18.77
C ASN A 165 -2.65 2.46 -18.83
N ALA A 166 -3.25 2.76 -17.68
CA ALA A 166 -4.65 3.15 -17.55
C ALA A 166 -4.85 4.67 -17.42
N MET A 167 -3.84 5.46 -17.80
CA MET A 167 -3.84 6.92 -17.69
C MET A 167 -4.87 7.57 -18.62
N ARG A 168 -5.71 8.44 -18.07
CA ARG A 168 -6.53 9.39 -18.83
C ARG A 168 -5.68 10.58 -19.25
N LYS A 169 -6.14 11.33 -20.25
CA LYS A 169 -5.42 12.51 -20.75
C LYS A 169 -5.28 13.62 -19.69
N PRO A 170 -4.28 14.51 -19.82
CA PRO A 170 -4.17 15.71 -18.98
C PRO A 170 -5.48 16.51 -18.95
N GLY A 171 -5.78 17.09 -17.80
CA GLY A 171 -7.05 17.76 -17.52
C GLY A 171 -8.11 16.86 -16.87
N GLU A 172 -8.02 15.54 -17.04
CA GLU A 172 -8.96 14.58 -16.43
C GLU A 172 -8.45 14.07 -15.08
N TRP A 173 -9.39 13.79 -14.16
CA TRP A 173 -9.08 13.19 -12.87
C TRP A 173 -8.73 11.72 -13.01
N GLN A 174 -7.64 11.31 -12.38
CA GLN A 174 -7.20 9.94 -12.19
C GLN A 174 -7.61 9.49 -10.80
N THR A 175 -7.85 8.20 -10.63
CA THR A 175 -8.09 7.59 -9.31
C THR A 175 -7.04 6.52 -9.04
N TYR A 176 -6.51 6.50 -7.84
CA TYR A 176 -5.78 5.36 -7.28
C TYR A 176 -6.58 4.75 -6.13
N ASP A 177 -6.85 3.45 -6.23
CA ASP A 177 -7.33 2.63 -5.15
C ASP A 177 -6.24 1.62 -4.80
N VAL A 178 -5.70 1.72 -3.59
CA VAL A 178 -4.49 1.00 -3.19
C VAL A 178 -4.77 0.18 -1.93
N ILE A 179 -4.37 -1.09 -1.95
CA ILE A 179 -4.28 -1.92 -0.77
C ILE A 179 -2.79 -2.10 -0.46
N TRP A 180 -2.40 -1.63 0.70
CA TRP A 180 -1.04 -1.69 1.21
C TRP A 180 -0.93 -2.62 2.40
N THR A 181 0.02 -3.54 2.34
CA THR A 181 0.44 -4.37 3.46
C THR A 181 1.89 -4.05 3.80
N ALA A 182 2.13 -3.54 4.99
CA ALA A 182 3.46 -3.15 5.44
C ALA A 182 4.37 -4.38 5.63
N PRO A 183 5.69 -4.20 5.52
CA PRO A 183 6.62 -5.28 5.78
C PRO A 183 6.61 -5.69 7.25
N ILE A 184 6.96 -6.93 7.51
CA ILE A 184 7.18 -7.46 8.87
C ILE A 184 8.66 -7.76 9.02
N PHE A 185 9.24 -7.32 10.12
CA PHE A 185 10.65 -7.54 10.45
C PHE A 185 10.79 -8.47 11.64
N ASN A 186 11.87 -9.22 11.66
CA ASN A 186 12.34 -9.95 12.83
C ASN A 186 12.96 -8.98 13.84
N ASP A 187 13.25 -9.46 15.04
CA ASP A 187 13.83 -8.61 16.09
C ASP A 187 15.21 -8.07 15.71
N GLU A 188 16.01 -8.87 15.01
CA GLU A 188 17.33 -8.48 14.50
C GLU A 188 17.29 -7.56 13.27
N GLY A 189 16.10 -7.22 12.75
CA GLY A 189 15.93 -6.27 11.65
C GLY A 189 15.86 -6.88 10.25
N SER A 190 16.06 -8.18 10.10
CA SER A 190 15.83 -8.85 8.82
C SER A 190 14.34 -8.87 8.46
N VAL A 191 14.03 -8.86 7.15
CA VAL A 191 12.63 -8.91 6.71
C VAL A 191 12.07 -10.32 6.90
N LYS A 192 10.96 -10.43 7.64
CA LYS A 192 10.18 -11.67 7.83
C LYS A 192 9.12 -11.83 6.74
N SER A 193 8.49 -10.74 6.35
CA SER A 193 7.53 -10.65 5.24
C SER A 193 7.77 -9.38 4.47
N ALA A 194 7.81 -9.46 3.16
CA ALA A 194 7.89 -8.30 2.29
C ALA A 194 6.67 -7.38 2.46
N ALA A 195 6.80 -6.14 2.03
CA ALA A 195 5.64 -5.28 1.80
C ALA A 195 4.92 -5.72 0.52
N PHE A 196 3.59 -5.57 0.50
CA PHE A 196 2.79 -5.88 -0.69
C PHE A 196 1.91 -4.69 -1.09
N VAL A 197 1.76 -4.51 -2.40
CA VAL A 197 0.84 -3.53 -2.96
C VAL A 197 -0.05 -4.15 -4.02
N THR A 198 -1.36 -3.87 -3.90
CA THR A 198 -2.34 -4.01 -4.97
C THR A 198 -2.85 -2.62 -5.28
N ALA A 199 -2.85 -2.23 -6.55
CA ALA A 199 -3.31 -0.91 -6.96
C ALA A 199 -4.17 -0.99 -8.21
N LEU A 200 -5.26 -0.22 -8.19
CA LEU A 200 -6.08 0.05 -9.36
C LEU A 200 -5.87 1.52 -9.76
N HIS A 201 -5.73 1.76 -11.05
CA HIS A 201 -5.70 3.09 -11.65
C HIS A 201 -6.94 3.24 -12.53
N ASN A 202 -7.81 4.20 -12.21
CA ASN A 202 -9.08 4.40 -12.90
C ASN A 202 -9.97 3.12 -12.96
N GLY A 203 -9.94 2.32 -11.90
CA GLY A 203 -10.66 1.05 -11.80
C GLY A 203 -9.98 -0.13 -12.50
N VAL A 204 -8.83 0.07 -13.15
CA VAL A 204 -8.06 -0.97 -13.84
C VAL A 204 -6.92 -1.46 -12.96
N LEU A 205 -6.78 -2.76 -12.79
CA LEU A 205 -5.69 -3.36 -11.99
C LEU A 205 -4.33 -3.08 -12.65
N VAL A 206 -3.46 -2.38 -11.93
CA VAL A 206 -2.12 -2.00 -12.41
C VAL A 206 -0.99 -2.64 -11.60
N GLN A 207 -1.23 -2.97 -10.32
CA GLN A 207 -0.33 -3.76 -9.48
C GLN A 207 -1.14 -4.86 -8.80
N ASN A 208 -0.74 -6.13 -8.99
CA ASN A 208 -1.45 -7.28 -8.46
C ASN A 208 -0.64 -7.95 -7.35
N HIS A 209 -0.88 -7.56 -6.11
CA HIS A 209 -0.23 -8.14 -4.92
C HIS A 209 1.30 -8.25 -5.09
N PHE A 210 1.90 -7.18 -5.64
CA PHE A 210 3.33 -7.16 -5.90
C PHE A 210 4.12 -7.11 -4.59
N ALA A 211 5.05 -8.05 -4.40
CA ALA A 211 5.99 -8.04 -3.28
C ALA A 211 7.13 -7.08 -3.58
N LEU A 212 7.22 -5.99 -2.82
CA LEU A 212 8.29 -5.02 -2.96
C LEU A 212 9.63 -5.65 -2.55
N LYS A 213 10.71 -5.19 -3.16
CA LYS A 213 12.08 -5.68 -2.91
C LYS A 213 12.80 -4.87 -1.82
N GLY A 214 12.18 -3.81 -1.31
CA GLY A 214 12.71 -2.88 -0.33
C GLY A 214 12.22 -1.46 -0.58
N VAL A 215 12.86 -0.48 0.04
CA VAL A 215 12.54 0.94 -0.13
C VAL A 215 12.85 1.41 -1.56
N THR A 216 12.10 2.39 -2.02
CA THR A 216 12.36 3.06 -3.30
C THR A 216 13.70 3.77 -3.26
N LYS A 217 14.53 3.53 -4.28
CA LYS A 217 15.82 4.21 -4.49
C LYS A 217 15.86 4.81 -5.90
N ASN A 218 16.27 6.06 -6.00
CA ASN A 218 16.54 6.66 -7.31
C ASN A 218 17.76 6.02 -7.99
N THR A 219 18.74 5.62 -7.19
CA THR A 219 19.97 4.93 -7.64
C THR A 219 20.27 3.77 -6.70
N GLY A 220 20.68 2.64 -7.25
CA GLY A 220 20.97 1.42 -6.51
C GLY A 220 19.79 0.45 -6.43
N LEU A 221 20.01 -0.68 -5.80
CA LEU A 221 18.99 -1.71 -5.60
C LEU A 221 18.14 -1.41 -4.35
N PRO A 222 16.85 -1.74 -4.37
CA PRO A 222 16.00 -1.63 -3.20
C PRO A 222 16.47 -2.58 -2.09
N GLU A 223 16.42 -2.10 -0.87
CA GLU A 223 16.75 -2.87 0.34
C GLU A 223 15.75 -2.55 1.43
N TYR A 224 15.48 -3.50 2.32
CA TYR A 224 14.68 -3.26 3.50
C TYR A 224 15.53 -2.74 4.65
N THR A 225 15.00 -1.73 5.35
CA THR A 225 15.48 -1.27 6.66
C THR A 225 14.32 -1.40 7.64
N LYS A 226 14.58 -1.91 8.85
CA LYS A 226 13.54 -2.10 9.87
C LYS A 226 12.90 -0.76 10.23
N HIS A 227 11.58 -0.72 10.15
CA HIS A 227 10.76 0.42 10.55
C HIS A 227 9.43 -0.04 11.13
N GLY A 228 8.72 0.85 11.81
CA GLY A 228 7.36 0.65 12.30
C GLY A 228 6.30 1.24 11.34
N PRO A 229 5.09 1.54 11.86
CA PRO A 229 4.11 2.34 11.14
C PRO A 229 4.71 3.67 10.71
N ALA A 230 4.37 4.13 9.51
CA ALA A 230 4.93 5.35 8.92
C ALA A 230 3.84 6.23 8.29
N PRO A 231 4.06 7.55 8.16
CA PRO A 231 3.13 8.42 7.48
C PRO A 231 3.09 8.15 5.97
N ILE A 232 1.99 8.52 5.35
CA ILE A 232 1.88 8.64 3.89
C ILE A 232 2.45 9.99 3.48
N MET A 233 3.17 10.06 2.36
CA MET A 233 3.74 11.30 1.84
C MET A 233 3.28 11.53 0.39
N LEU A 234 3.02 12.78 0.06
CA LEU A 234 2.80 13.26 -1.30
C LEU A 234 3.96 14.15 -1.73
N GLN A 235 4.49 13.86 -2.91
CA GLN A 235 5.72 14.49 -3.40
C GLN A 235 5.44 15.79 -4.16
N ALA A 236 6.22 16.82 -3.84
CA ALA A 236 6.37 18.04 -4.62
C ALA A 236 7.59 17.92 -5.54
N HIS A 237 7.47 17.10 -6.59
CA HIS A 237 8.58 16.85 -7.51
C HIS A 237 9.05 18.15 -8.19
N GLN A 238 10.37 18.33 -8.29
CA GLN A 238 11.00 19.57 -8.76
C GLN A 238 11.19 19.62 -10.28
N ASP A 239 10.42 18.86 -11.07
CA ASP A 239 10.38 19.00 -12.52
C ASP A 239 9.84 20.37 -12.94
N PRO A 240 10.16 20.86 -14.16
CA PRO A 240 9.77 22.21 -14.60
C PRO A 240 8.30 22.32 -15.02
N SER A 241 7.56 21.21 -15.11
CA SER A 241 6.16 21.23 -15.55
C SER A 241 5.23 21.88 -14.51
N ALA A 242 4.03 22.24 -14.94
CA ALA A 242 3.01 22.77 -14.03
C ALA A 242 2.64 21.74 -12.94
N PRO A 243 2.35 22.18 -11.70
CA PRO A 243 2.10 21.29 -10.58
C PRO A 243 0.79 20.52 -10.76
N ILE A 244 0.77 19.29 -10.27
CA ILE A 244 -0.44 18.45 -10.22
C ILE A 244 -1.34 18.85 -9.05
N SER A 245 -2.56 18.36 -9.09
CA SER A 245 -3.55 18.59 -8.05
C SER A 245 -4.10 17.28 -7.52
N PHE A 246 -4.57 17.31 -6.27
CA PHE A 246 -5.21 16.20 -5.58
C PHE A 246 -6.58 16.61 -5.03
N ARG A 247 -7.45 15.62 -4.81
CA ARG A 247 -8.70 15.74 -4.09
C ARG A 247 -9.14 14.40 -3.52
N ASN A 248 -10.14 14.39 -2.67
CA ASN A 248 -10.80 13.18 -2.18
C ASN A 248 -9.80 12.10 -1.74
N ILE A 249 -9.05 12.40 -0.67
CA ILE A 249 -8.05 11.48 -0.13
C ILE A 249 -8.59 10.91 1.17
N TRP A 250 -8.78 9.59 1.22
CA TRP A 250 -9.19 8.90 2.43
C TRP A 250 -8.50 7.53 2.56
N LEU A 251 -8.43 7.08 3.78
CA LEU A 251 -7.78 5.82 4.15
C LEU A 251 -8.64 5.08 5.15
N ARG A 252 -8.67 3.76 5.09
CA ARG A 252 -9.15 2.92 6.19
C ARG A 252 -8.06 1.92 6.59
N GLU A 253 -7.82 1.80 7.90
CA GLU A 253 -6.84 0.87 8.43
C GLU A 253 -7.34 -0.57 8.29
N LEU A 254 -6.42 -1.47 7.98
CA LEU A 254 -6.65 -2.90 7.87
C LEU A 254 -5.92 -3.63 9.02
N PRO A 255 -6.44 -4.80 9.42
CA PRO A 255 -5.80 -5.64 10.45
C PRO A 255 -4.36 -6.01 10.16
#